data_ba6ec18aa88d38dcc5dd40d99cb3fb48
#
_entry.id   ba6ec18aa88d38dcc5dd40d99cb3fb48
#
_cell.length_a   1.000
_cell.length_b   1.000
_cell.length_c   1.000
_cell.angle_alpha   90.00
_cell.angle_beta   90.00
_cell.angle_gamma   90.00
#
_symmetry.space_group_name_H-M   'P 1'
#
loop_
_entity.id
_entity.type
_entity.pdbx_description
1 polymer ?
#
loop_
_entity_poly.entity_id
_entity_poly.type
_entity_poly.pdbx_seq_one_letter_code
_entity_poly.pdbx_strand_id
1 'polypeptide(L)'
;MRALVYACTAWQYATCRVAGRLWSGVYFSVAGPARLTDVTPPPMRPGWCLVRVHQCGLCASDLHLIRLHFSLASAPLAGAARPGVPFILGHELVGTVEQSDAGGLLPAGTRVISRSGGFRNCFNLEAEPCPSCRKGEYALCLHQGMPAPGHEPLRGGGFAPLYWEHAANLVAVPPVLSDDQAMLAEPLACALRAVLRLPGLEAGHVLVIGAGLQGLGALHWLKYLCPRVEAVTLARHRHQAELARTFGAHHVFRDTLAMERLAQYVGTTCLRGPGGNTMLMEGFDAVIDTVGTPQTVHRALRCIRPGGMLIVLGTHLFAGHLDY
;
A
#
# COMPACT_ATOMS: atom_id res chain seq x y z
N MET A 1 -27.25 -0.73 -2.54
CA MET A 1 -26.47 0.05 -1.54
C MET A 1 -25.62 1.10 -2.23
N ARG A 2 -25.41 2.24 -1.59
CA ARG A 2 -24.49 3.27 -2.12
C ARG A 2 -23.04 2.89 -1.85
N ALA A 3 -22.18 3.00 -2.87
CA ALA A 3 -20.76 2.67 -2.78
C ALA A 3 -19.92 3.65 -3.62
N LEU A 4 -18.67 3.87 -3.22
CA LEU A 4 -17.71 4.62 -4.02
C LEU A 4 -17.08 3.67 -5.04
N VAL A 5 -17.58 3.76 -6.27
CA VAL A 5 -17.16 2.91 -7.38
C VAL A 5 -16.15 3.64 -8.26
N TYR A 6 -15.04 3.00 -8.50
CA TYR A 6 -14.04 3.42 -9.48
C TYR A 6 -14.29 2.71 -10.81
N ALA A 7 -14.36 3.49 -11.88
CA ALA A 7 -14.35 2.99 -13.26
C ALA A 7 -13.72 4.06 -14.14
N CYS A 8 -12.72 3.70 -14.92
CA CYS A 8 -12.02 4.64 -15.78
C CYS A 8 -11.91 4.09 -17.20
N THR A 9 -12.56 4.73 -18.15
CA THR A 9 -12.37 4.45 -19.57
C THR A 9 -11.09 5.09 -20.10
N ALA A 10 -10.57 4.62 -21.22
CA ALA A 10 -9.40 5.23 -21.86
C ALA A 10 -9.64 6.72 -22.21
N TRP A 11 -10.86 7.05 -22.63
CA TRP A 11 -11.26 8.43 -22.87
C TRP A 11 -11.27 9.30 -21.61
N GLN A 12 -11.86 8.81 -20.52
CA GLN A 12 -11.82 9.51 -19.23
C GLN A 12 -10.38 9.70 -18.75
N TYR A 13 -9.54 8.68 -18.89
CA TYR A 13 -8.13 8.77 -18.55
C TYR A 13 -7.46 9.93 -19.28
N ALA A 14 -7.58 9.97 -20.61
CA ALA A 14 -6.96 11.00 -21.46
C ALA A 14 -7.50 12.41 -21.11
N THR A 15 -8.81 12.57 -21.04
CA THR A 15 -9.45 13.88 -20.75
C THR A 15 -9.13 14.38 -19.36
N CYS A 16 -9.23 13.55 -18.33
CA CYS A 16 -8.89 13.94 -16.95
C CYS A 16 -7.40 14.24 -16.79
N ARG A 17 -6.50 13.53 -17.46
CA ARG A 17 -5.06 13.82 -17.42
C ARG A 17 -4.72 15.16 -18.06
N VAL A 18 -5.41 15.56 -19.11
CA VAL A 18 -5.23 16.88 -19.74
C VAL A 18 -5.83 17.98 -18.86
N ALA A 19 -7.11 17.85 -18.50
CA ALA A 19 -7.81 18.84 -17.68
C ALA A 19 -7.21 18.99 -16.27
N GLY A 20 -6.70 17.92 -15.69
CA GLY A 20 -6.06 17.90 -14.36
C GLY A 20 -4.78 18.72 -14.26
N ARG A 21 -4.15 19.07 -15.40
CA ARG A 21 -3.02 20.02 -15.45
C ARG A 21 -3.46 21.45 -15.16
N LEU A 22 -4.69 21.79 -15.49
CA LEU A 22 -5.29 23.12 -15.28
C LEU A 22 -6.07 23.18 -13.96
N TRP A 23 -6.78 22.10 -13.62
CA TRP A 23 -7.62 22.04 -12.44
C TRP A 23 -7.67 20.61 -11.86
N SER A 24 -6.97 20.39 -10.76
CA SER A 24 -6.89 19.06 -10.11
C SER A 24 -8.23 18.57 -9.55
N GLY A 25 -9.22 19.45 -9.34
CA GLY A 25 -10.57 19.08 -8.91
C GLY A 25 -11.33 18.21 -9.92
N VAL A 26 -10.91 18.16 -11.20
CA VAL A 26 -11.54 17.32 -12.22
C VAL A 26 -11.57 15.85 -11.84
N TYR A 27 -10.55 15.36 -11.15
CA TYR A 27 -10.47 13.97 -10.71
C TYR A 27 -11.54 13.57 -9.69
N PHE A 28 -12.07 14.55 -8.94
CA PHE A 28 -13.08 14.39 -7.92
C PHE A 28 -14.46 14.93 -8.37
N SER A 29 -14.59 15.31 -9.62
CA SER A 29 -15.83 15.79 -10.22
C SER A 29 -16.62 14.64 -10.85
N VAL A 30 -17.79 14.96 -11.40
CA VAL A 30 -18.61 14.03 -12.19
C VAL A 30 -17.91 13.51 -13.44
N ALA A 31 -16.85 14.17 -13.91
CA ALA A 31 -16.02 13.71 -15.01
C ALA A 31 -14.94 12.73 -14.53
N GLY A 32 -14.65 12.68 -13.23
CA GLY A 32 -13.62 11.83 -12.63
C GLY A 32 -13.97 10.34 -12.66
N PRO A 33 -12.98 9.49 -12.34
CA PRO A 33 -13.14 8.04 -12.44
C PRO A 33 -13.87 7.40 -11.25
N ALA A 34 -13.97 8.10 -10.12
CA ALA A 34 -14.65 7.61 -8.92
C ALA A 34 -16.00 8.27 -8.72
N ARG A 35 -17.03 7.48 -8.47
CA ARG A 35 -18.43 7.98 -8.33
C ARG A 35 -19.13 7.26 -7.19
N LEU A 36 -19.90 8.02 -6.44
CA LEU A 36 -20.85 7.47 -5.49
C LEU A 36 -22.08 7.02 -6.26
N THR A 37 -22.33 5.72 -6.33
CA THR A 37 -23.43 5.13 -7.11
C THR A 37 -24.10 4.00 -6.35
N ASP A 38 -25.32 3.67 -6.74
CA ASP A 38 -26.02 2.51 -6.22
C ASP A 38 -25.57 1.25 -6.93
N VAL A 39 -25.21 0.24 -6.13
CA VAL A 39 -24.79 -1.09 -6.60
C VAL A 39 -25.70 -2.15 -5.98
N THR A 40 -26.00 -3.17 -6.78
CA THR A 40 -26.72 -4.36 -6.29
C THR A 40 -25.73 -5.28 -5.60
N PRO A 41 -25.97 -5.64 -4.33
CA PRO A 41 -25.16 -6.64 -3.65
C PRO A 41 -25.15 -7.97 -4.41
N PRO A 42 -23.99 -8.64 -4.57
CA PRO A 42 -23.96 -9.97 -5.14
C PRO A 42 -24.64 -10.98 -4.20
N PRO A 43 -25.16 -12.11 -4.73
CA PRO A 43 -25.71 -13.17 -3.90
C PRO A 43 -24.63 -13.81 -3.03
N MET A 44 -25.03 -14.35 -1.88
CA MET A 44 -24.14 -15.17 -1.05
C MET A 44 -23.66 -16.40 -1.81
N ARG A 45 -22.44 -16.84 -1.50
CA ARG A 45 -21.77 -17.97 -2.13
C ARG A 45 -21.14 -18.87 -1.07
N PRO A 46 -21.00 -20.17 -1.36
CA PRO A 46 -20.31 -21.10 -0.47
C PRO A 46 -18.91 -20.61 -0.12
N GLY A 47 -18.56 -20.62 1.17
CA GLY A 47 -17.27 -20.16 1.67
C GLY A 47 -17.12 -18.64 1.82
N TRP A 48 -18.15 -17.85 1.47
CA TRP A 48 -18.12 -16.38 1.55
C TRP A 48 -18.80 -15.85 2.79
N CYS A 49 -18.40 -14.65 3.17
CA CYS A 49 -19.01 -13.87 4.24
C CYS A 49 -19.48 -12.52 3.68
N LEU A 50 -20.64 -12.08 4.16
CA LEU A 50 -21.08 -10.69 4.05
C LEU A 50 -20.68 -9.96 5.33
N VAL A 51 -19.91 -8.90 5.18
CA VAL A 51 -19.39 -8.10 6.28
C VAL A 51 -20.02 -6.71 6.25
N ARG A 52 -20.62 -6.29 7.35
CA ARG A 52 -21.03 -4.90 7.58
C ARG A 52 -19.79 -4.11 7.93
N VAL A 53 -19.42 -3.17 7.09
CA VAL A 53 -18.25 -2.30 7.29
C VAL A 53 -18.54 -1.27 8.39
N HIS A 54 -17.66 -1.18 9.37
CA HIS A 54 -17.70 -0.15 10.41
C HIS A 54 -16.87 1.05 9.99
N GLN A 55 -15.64 0.78 9.56
CA GLN A 55 -14.67 1.81 9.17
C GLN A 55 -13.83 1.28 8.00
N CYS A 56 -13.38 2.21 7.17
CA CYS A 56 -12.40 1.93 6.14
C CYS A 56 -11.41 3.08 6.04
N GLY A 57 -10.12 2.77 6.12
CA GLY A 57 -9.04 3.72 5.94
C GLY A 57 -8.96 4.21 4.48
N LEU A 58 -8.54 5.45 4.31
CA LEU A 58 -8.24 6.03 3.01
C LEU A 58 -6.74 5.89 2.73
N CYS A 59 -6.39 4.93 1.90
CA CYS A 59 -5.01 4.71 1.48
C CYS A 59 -4.56 5.71 0.42
N ALA A 60 -3.27 5.99 0.38
CA ALA A 60 -2.67 6.78 -0.70
C ALA A 60 -2.90 6.13 -2.08
N SER A 61 -2.97 4.80 -2.17
CA SER A 61 -3.27 4.07 -3.40
C SER A 61 -4.66 4.36 -3.96
N ASP A 62 -5.68 4.55 -3.10
CA ASP A 62 -7.01 4.98 -3.53
C ASP A 62 -6.95 6.36 -4.20
N LEU A 63 -6.21 7.30 -3.57
CA LEU A 63 -6.03 8.65 -4.14
C LEU A 63 -5.22 8.62 -5.44
N HIS A 64 -4.23 7.74 -5.54
CA HIS A 64 -3.45 7.56 -6.77
C HIS A 64 -4.34 7.02 -7.90
N LEU A 65 -5.21 6.08 -7.63
CA LEU A 65 -6.19 5.59 -8.61
C LEU A 65 -7.12 6.72 -9.06
N ILE A 66 -7.74 7.45 -8.12
CA ILE A 66 -8.67 8.55 -8.43
C ILE A 66 -7.96 9.64 -9.25
N ARG A 67 -6.73 9.99 -8.91
CA ARG A 67 -5.93 11.01 -9.62
C ARG A 67 -5.27 10.49 -10.89
N LEU A 68 -5.54 9.25 -11.25
CA LEU A 68 -4.96 8.60 -12.43
C LEU A 68 -3.43 8.65 -12.45
N HIS A 69 -2.82 8.51 -11.28
CA HIS A 69 -1.38 8.45 -11.12
C HIS A 69 -0.84 7.05 -11.47
N PHE A 70 -1.22 6.49 -12.60
CA PHE A 70 -0.73 5.22 -13.13
C PHE A 70 -0.63 5.29 -14.66
N SER A 71 0.18 4.45 -15.23
CA SER A 71 0.25 4.26 -16.69
C SER A 71 -0.81 3.25 -17.12
N LEU A 72 -1.49 3.51 -18.24
CA LEU A 72 -2.36 2.50 -18.86
C LEU A 72 -1.59 1.23 -19.24
N ALA A 73 -0.30 1.33 -19.54
CA ALA A 73 0.56 0.18 -19.81
C ALA A 73 0.82 -0.69 -18.56
N SER A 74 0.81 -0.10 -17.36
CA SER A 74 0.97 -0.82 -16.09
C SER A 74 -0.38 -1.27 -15.48
N ALA A 75 -1.51 -0.86 -16.03
CA ALA A 75 -2.83 -1.23 -15.54
C ALA A 75 -3.05 -2.76 -15.40
N PRO A 76 -2.54 -3.63 -16.29
CA PRO A 76 -2.62 -5.08 -16.11
C PRO A 76 -1.89 -5.58 -14.86
N LEU A 77 -0.78 -4.94 -14.47
CA LEU A 77 0.00 -5.30 -13.28
C LEU A 77 -0.71 -4.87 -11.99
N ALA A 78 -1.50 -3.80 -12.05
CA ALA A 78 -2.27 -3.30 -10.91
C ALA A 78 -3.49 -4.17 -10.56
N GLY A 79 -3.79 -5.21 -11.34
CA GLY A 79 -4.87 -6.19 -11.11
C GLY A 79 -6.29 -5.62 -11.03
N ALA A 80 -6.42 -4.42 -10.50
CA ALA A 80 -7.69 -3.75 -10.23
C ALA A 80 -8.08 -2.70 -11.30
N ALA A 81 -7.13 -2.21 -12.09
CA ALA A 81 -7.35 -1.08 -12.99
C ALA A 81 -7.53 -1.52 -14.45
N ARG A 82 -8.41 -2.48 -14.72
CA ARG A 82 -8.80 -2.73 -16.11
C ARG A 82 -9.64 -1.56 -16.61
N PRO A 83 -9.29 -0.96 -17.77
CA PRO A 83 -10.08 0.13 -18.32
C PRO A 83 -11.56 -0.26 -18.44
N GLY A 84 -12.44 0.54 -17.86
CA GLY A 84 -13.88 0.35 -17.94
C GLY A 84 -14.50 -0.71 -17.03
N VAL A 85 -13.71 -1.49 -16.27
CA VAL A 85 -14.24 -2.47 -15.31
C VAL A 85 -14.46 -1.78 -13.96
N PRO A 86 -15.71 -1.66 -13.49
CA PRO A 86 -16.00 -1.01 -12.22
C PRO A 86 -15.60 -1.89 -11.02
N PHE A 87 -15.12 -1.27 -9.95
CA PHE A 87 -14.90 -1.91 -8.64
C PHE A 87 -15.09 -0.90 -7.50
N ILE A 88 -15.40 -1.40 -6.32
CA ILE A 88 -15.55 -0.56 -5.12
C ILE A 88 -14.16 -0.32 -4.52
N LEU A 89 -13.84 0.94 -4.18
CA LEU A 89 -12.60 1.33 -3.53
C LEU A 89 -12.59 0.99 -2.03
N GLY A 90 -11.40 1.12 -1.42
CA GLY A 90 -11.18 0.89 0.02
C GLY A 90 -10.77 -0.54 0.33
N HIS A 91 -9.64 -0.71 1.02
CA HIS A 91 -9.05 -2.01 1.32
C HIS A 91 -8.50 -2.13 2.75
N GLU A 92 -8.44 -1.04 3.49
CA GLU A 92 -8.06 -0.98 4.91
C GLU A 92 -9.34 -0.94 5.76
N LEU A 93 -10.00 -2.09 5.97
CA LEU A 93 -11.34 -2.10 6.57
C LEU A 93 -11.43 -3.00 7.81
N VAL A 94 -12.34 -2.63 8.69
CA VAL A 94 -12.86 -3.44 9.79
C VAL A 94 -14.38 -3.46 9.75
N GLY A 95 -14.95 -4.59 10.10
CA GLY A 95 -16.41 -4.77 10.10
C GLY A 95 -16.84 -5.98 10.91
N THR A 96 -18.12 -6.26 10.89
CA THR A 96 -18.73 -7.45 11.53
C THR A 96 -19.38 -8.32 10.47
N VAL A 97 -19.15 -9.62 10.56
CA VAL A 97 -19.82 -10.62 9.73
C VAL A 97 -21.33 -10.56 9.98
N GLU A 98 -22.09 -10.24 8.96
CA GLU A 98 -23.56 -10.23 8.99
C GLU A 98 -24.15 -11.59 8.63
N GLN A 99 -23.58 -12.18 7.58
CA GLN A 99 -23.96 -13.50 7.08
C GLN A 99 -22.68 -14.27 6.71
N SER A 100 -22.70 -15.56 6.96
CA SER A 100 -21.56 -16.44 6.65
C SER A 100 -22.09 -17.75 6.07
N ASP A 101 -21.48 -18.17 4.98
CA ASP A 101 -21.63 -19.51 4.40
C ASP A 101 -20.30 -20.29 4.47
N ALA A 102 -19.50 -20.01 5.50
CA ALA A 102 -18.15 -20.54 5.70
C ALA A 102 -18.10 -21.74 6.66
N GLY A 103 -19.17 -22.52 6.79
CA GLY A 103 -19.17 -23.74 7.59
C GLY A 103 -18.88 -23.54 9.09
N GLY A 104 -19.23 -22.35 9.65
CA GLY A 104 -19.01 -22.03 11.07
C GLY A 104 -17.65 -21.46 11.43
N LEU A 105 -16.73 -21.31 10.49
CA LEU A 105 -15.40 -20.72 10.72
C LEU A 105 -15.46 -19.26 11.18
N LEU A 106 -16.40 -18.49 10.64
CA LEU A 106 -16.61 -17.08 10.97
C LEU A 106 -18.13 -16.85 11.14
N PRO A 107 -18.69 -17.11 12.32
CA PRO A 107 -20.12 -16.92 12.54
C PRO A 107 -20.53 -15.45 12.47
N ALA A 108 -21.82 -15.19 12.23
CA ALA A 108 -22.38 -13.85 12.30
C ALA A 108 -22.08 -13.21 13.68
N GLY A 109 -21.81 -11.92 13.70
CA GLY A 109 -21.35 -11.20 14.89
C GLY A 109 -19.84 -11.19 15.07
N THR A 110 -19.05 -11.99 14.34
CA THR A 110 -17.58 -11.95 14.42
C THR A 110 -17.05 -10.66 13.81
N ARG A 111 -16.25 -9.92 14.57
CA ARG A 111 -15.51 -8.77 14.05
C ARG A 111 -14.32 -9.26 13.23
N VAL A 112 -14.13 -8.67 12.05
CA VAL A 112 -13.12 -9.10 11.07
C VAL A 112 -12.43 -7.94 10.38
N ILE A 113 -11.21 -8.22 9.93
CA ILE A 113 -10.47 -7.42 8.94
C ILE A 113 -10.21 -8.29 7.70
N SER A 114 -9.98 -7.66 6.55
CA SER A 114 -9.48 -8.34 5.37
C SER A 114 -7.95 -8.39 5.38
N ARG A 115 -7.38 -9.58 5.20
CA ARG A 115 -5.93 -9.76 5.04
C ARG A 115 -5.47 -9.77 3.59
N SER A 116 -6.41 -9.78 2.65
CA SER A 116 -6.07 -9.72 1.23
C SER A 116 -5.70 -8.31 0.78
N GLY A 117 -5.99 -7.28 1.58
CA GLY A 117 -5.77 -5.88 1.21
C GLY A 117 -6.47 -5.49 -0.10
N GLY A 118 -7.61 -6.13 -0.40
CA GLY A 118 -8.32 -5.94 -1.66
C GLY A 118 -7.68 -6.63 -2.87
N PHE A 119 -6.55 -7.33 -2.71
CA PHE A 119 -5.94 -8.09 -3.79
C PHE A 119 -6.75 -9.33 -4.14
N ARG A 120 -6.85 -9.62 -5.44
CA ARG A 120 -7.42 -10.87 -5.92
C ARG A 120 -6.47 -12.03 -5.61
N ASN A 121 -7.02 -13.12 -5.14
CA ASN A 121 -6.30 -14.36 -4.93
C ASN A 121 -7.17 -15.56 -5.33
N CYS A 122 -6.62 -16.77 -5.27
CA CYS A 122 -7.34 -17.96 -5.72
C CYS A 122 -8.69 -18.15 -5.04
N PHE A 123 -8.81 -17.79 -3.74
CA PHE A 123 -10.08 -17.93 -3.02
C PHE A 123 -11.14 -16.98 -3.56
N ASN A 124 -10.81 -15.70 -3.76
CA ASN A 124 -11.73 -14.73 -4.36
C ASN A 124 -12.03 -15.01 -5.84
N LEU A 125 -11.14 -15.73 -6.50
CA LEU A 125 -11.33 -16.16 -7.89
C LEU A 125 -12.03 -17.52 -7.99
N GLU A 126 -12.36 -18.16 -6.85
CA GLU A 126 -12.95 -19.51 -6.81
C GLU A 126 -12.13 -20.54 -7.60
N ALA A 127 -10.80 -20.38 -7.55
CA ALA A 127 -9.84 -21.22 -8.25
C ALA A 127 -9.05 -22.08 -7.25
N GLU A 128 -8.53 -23.21 -7.72
CA GLU A 128 -7.63 -24.04 -6.95
C GLU A 128 -6.43 -23.21 -6.42
N PRO A 129 -6.08 -23.33 -5.13
CA PRO A 129 -5.01 -22.56 -4.56
C PRO A 129 -3.66 -22.79 -5.26
N CYS A 130 -3.09 -21.74 -5.84
CA CYS A 130 -1.73 -21.77 -6.40
C CYS A 130 -0.68 -21.91 -5.27
N PRO A 131 0.60 -22.20 -5.59
CA PRO A 131 1.64 -22.36 -4.59
C PRO A 131 1.76 -21.20 -3.61
N SER A 132 1.60 -19.96 -4.06
CA SER A 132 1.64 -18.76 -3.20
C SER A 132 0.42 -18.68 -2.28
N CYS A 133 -0.78 -18.93 -2.81
CA CYS A 133 -2.00 -18.90 -2.00
C CYS A 133 -2.03 -20.04 -0.96
N ARG A 134 -1.49 -21.22 -1.27
CA ARG A 134 -1.33 -22.29 -0.31
C ARG A 134 -0.43 -21.92 0.88
N LYS A 135 0.54 -21.03 0.67
CA LYS A 135 1.42 -20.49 1.71
C LYS A 135 0.86 -19.27 2.43
N GLY A 136 -0.34 -18.79 2.06
CA GLY A 136 -0.92 -17.55 2.59
C GLY A 136 -0.34 -16.26 1.99
N GLU A 137 0.50 -16.36 0.96
CA GLU A 137 1.10 -15.23 0.26
C GLU A 137 0.17 -14.69 -0.84
N TYR A 138 -1.00 -14.21 -0.44
CA TYR A 138 -2.07 -13.85 -1.37
C TYR A 138 -1.70 -12.71 -2.33
N ALA A 139 -0.90 -11.75 -1.86
CA ALA A 139 -0.38 -10.67 -2.69
C ALA A 139 0.56 -11.17 -3.83
N LEU A 140 1.03 -12.41 -3.76
CA LEU A 140 1.85 -13.06 -4.78
C LEU A 140 1.06 -14.13 -5.56
N CYS A 141 -0.27 -14.05 -5.58
CA CYS A 141 -1.12 -14.99 -6.31
C CYS A 141 -0.76 -15.01 -7.81
N LEU A 142 -0.53 -16.18 -8.37
CA LEU A 142 -0.20 -16.34 -9.78
C LEU A 142 -1.39 -16.07 -10.72
N HIS A 143 -2.60 -16.07 -10.19
CA HIS A 143 -3.83 -15.81 -10.93
C HIS A 143 -4.28 -14.34 -10.85
N GLN A 144 -3.48 -13.45 -10.22
CA GLN A 144 -3.78 -12.01 -10.22
C GLN A 144 -3.86 -11.48 -11.66
N GLY A 145 -4.88 -10.67 -11.90
CA GLY A 145 -5.11 -10.10 -13.24
C GLY A 145 -5.82 -11.00 -14.24
N MET A 146 -6.01 -12.29 -13.95
CA MET A 146 -6.84 -13.15 -14.80
C MET A 146 -8.33 -12.85 -14.60
N PRO A 147 -9.14 -12.86 -15.69
CA PRO A 147 -10.59 -12.85 -15.54
C PRO A 147 -11.03 -14.17 -14.93
N ALA A 148 -11.71 -14.13 -13.78
CA ALA A 148 -12.35 -15.31 -13.23
C ALA A 148 -13.75 -15.44 -13.84
N PRO A 149 -14.14 -16.61 -14.34
CA PRO A 149 -15.52 -16.88 -14.75
C PRO A 149 -16.48 -16.57 -13.60
N GLY A 150 -17.55 -15.82 -13.86
CA GLY A 150 -18.52 -15.43 -12.84
C GLY A 150 -18.02 -14.44 -11.78
N HIS A 151 -16.84 -13.89 -11.95
CA HIS A 151 -16.30 -12.89 -11.04
C HIS A 151 -16.94 -11.53 -11.27
N GLU A 152 -17.68 -11.04 -10.29
CA GLU A 152 -18.31 -9.71 -10.35
C GLU A 152 -17.32 -8.63 -9.92
N PRO A 153 -17.10 -7.59 -10.72
CA PRO A 153 -16.14 -6.54 -10.42
C PRO A 153 -16.41 -5.78 -9.12
N LEU A 154 -17.68 -5.73 -8.69
CA LEU A 154 -18.13 -4.92 -7.54
C LEU A 154 -18.08 -5.65 -6.18
N ARG A 155 -17.44 -6.78 -6.10
CA ARG A 155 -17.46 -7.61 -4.89
C ARG A 155 -16.74 -7.06 -3.69
N GLY A 156 -15.68 -6.37 -3.84
CA GLY A 156 -14.81 -6.00 -2.74
C GLY A 156 -14.58 -4.50 -2.67
N GLY A 157 -14.55 -3.98 -1.47
CA GLY A 157 -14.18 -2.59 -1.20
C GLY A 157 -14.89 -2.01 0.00
N GLY A 158 -14.09 -1.46 0.92
CA GLY A 158 -14.57 -0.92 2.19
C GLY A 158 -15.29 0.41 2.09
N PHE A 159 -15.28 1.09 0.91
CA PHE A 159 -16.06 2.31 0.72
C PHE A 159 -17.50 2.00 0.28
N ALA A 160 -18.09 1.02 0.93
CA ALA A 160 -19.49 0.62 0.87
C ALA A 160 -19.95 0.14 2.25
N PRO A 161 -21.25 0.17 2.55
CA PRO A 161 -21.76 -0.33 3.83
C PRO A 161 -21.55 -1.84 4.04
N LEU A 162 -21.48 -2.58 2.93
CA LEU A 162 -21.34 -4.03 2.91
C LEU A 162 -20.17 -4.45 2.02
N TYR A 163 -19.42 -5.43 2.48
CA TYR A 163 -18.23 -5.98 1.84
C TYR A 163 -18.36 -7.50 1.75
N TRP A 164 -18.09 -8.08 0.59
CA TRP A 164 -18.07 -9.51 0.37
C TRP A 164 -16.66 -10.03 0.26
N GLU A 165 -16.34 -11.03 1.06
CA GLU A 165 -15.01 -11.63 1.06
C GLU A 165 -15.10 -13.13 1.32
N HIS A 166 -14.23 -13.90 0.67
CA HIS A 166 -14.07 -15.31 1.02
C HIS A 166 -13.49 -15.43 2.43
N ALA A 167 -14.03 -16.33 3.25
CA ALA A 167 -13.66 -16.48 4.66
C ALA A 167 -12.16 -16.71 4.88
N ALA A 168 -11.49 -17.39 3.93
CA ALA A 168 -10.02 -17.58 3.98
C ALA A 168 -9.21 -16.26 3.96
N ASN A 169 -9.81 -15.17 3.52
CA ASN A 169 -9.18 -13.85 3.48
C ASN A 169 -9.56 -12.96 4.66
N LEU A 170 -10.44 -13.42 5.52
CA LEU A 170 -10.85 -12.69 6.72
C LEU A 170 -10.08 -13.18 7.95
N VAL A 171 -9.80 -12.25 8.86
CA VAL A 171 -9.17 -12.53 10.14
C VAL A 171 -10.06 -11.98 11.25
N ALA A 172 -10.40 -12.83 12.22
CA ALA A 172 -11.15 -12.39 13.39
C ALA A 172 -10.32 -11.39 14.21
N VAL A 173 -10.95 -10.30 14.58
CA VAL A 173 -10.33 -9.25 15.42
C VAL A 173 -10.43 -9.65 16.88
N PRO A 174 -9.31 -9.72 17.63
CA PRO A 174 -9.34 -9.96 19.06
C PRO A 174 -10.24 -8.95 19.79
N PRO A 175 -11.04 -9.37 20.78
CA PRO A 175 -11.96 -8.46 21.49
C PRO A 175 -11.30 -7.26 22.15
N VAL A 176 -10.03 -7.40 22.53
CA VAL A 176 -9.24 -6.35 23.19
C VAL A 176 -8.89 -5.17 22.28
N LEU A 177 -8.92 -5.37 20.96
CA LEU A 177 -8.62 -4.30 19.99
C LEU A 177 -9.88 -3.51 19.64
N SER A 178 -9.77 -2.19 19.63
CA SER A 178 -10.80 -1.32 19.05
C SER A 178 -10.84 -1.42 17.52
N ASP A 179 -11.88 -0.87 16.88
CA ASP A 179 -11.96 -0.82 15.43
C ASP A 179 -10.86 0.08 14.85
N ASP A 180 -10.53 1.21 15.49
CA ASP A 180 -9.43 2.08 15.09
C ASP A 180 -8.08 1.35 15.09
N GLN A 181 -7.83 0.50 16.09
CA GLN A 181 -6.62 -0.31 16.16
C GLN A 181 -6.63 -1.43 15.10
N ALA A 182 -7.76 -2.11 14.95
CA ALA A 182 -7.90 -3.21 13.99
C ALA A 182 -7.75 -2.74 12.54
N MET A 183 -8.25 -1.56 12.20
CA MET A 183 -8.14 -0.97 10.86
C MET A 183 -6.69 -0.72 10.45
N LEU A 184 -5.78 -0.47 11.41
CA LEU A 184 -4.35 -0.28 11.13
C LEU A 184 -3.61 -1.60 10.79
N ALA A 185 -4.25 -2.76 10.94
CA ALA A 185 -3.57 -4.04 10.76
C ALA A 185 -3.04 -4.24 9.33
N GLU A 186 -3.79 -3.84 8.31
CA GLU A 186 -3.36 -3.96 6.91
C GLU A 186 -2.13 -3.07 6.62
N PRO A 187 -2.17 -1.74 6.83
CA PRO A 187 -1.01 -0.91 6.54
C PRO A 187 0.22 -1.23 7.41
N LEU A 188 0.03 -1.62 8.68
CA LEU A 188 1.14 -2.05 9.53
C LEU A 188 1.73 -3.39 9.10
N ALA A 189 0.93 -4.31 8.55
CA ALA A 189 1.42 -5.56 7.98
C ALA A 189 2.30 -5.32 6.73
N CYS A 190 1.96 -4.33 5.90
CA CYS A 190 2.79 -3.91 4.77
C CYS A 190 4.15 -3.39 5.24
N ALA A 191 4.18 -2.52 6.24
CA ALA A 191 5.40 -2.01 6.85
C ALA A 191 6.22 -3.11 7.53
N LEU A 192 5.57 -4.03 8.25
CA LEU A 192 6.21 -5.20 8.87
C LEU A 192 6.89 -6.08 7.81
N ARG A 193 6.19 -6.36 6.70
CA ARG A 193 6.74 -7.16 5.61
C ARG A 193 8.01 -6.54 5.03
N ALA A 194 8.07 -5.22 4.90
CA ALA A 194 9.28 -4.52 4.46
C ALA A 194 10.44 -4.77 5.43
N VAL A 195 10.22 -4.61 6.73
CA VAL A 195 11.27 -4.81 7.75
C VAL A 195 11.72 -6.28 7.82
N LEU A 196 10.80 -7.24 7.72
CA LEU A 196 11.12 -8.67 7.70
C LEU A 196 11.90 -9.13 6.45
N ARG A 197 11.96 -8.29 5.40
CA ARG A 197 12.79 -8.56 4.21
C ARG A 197 14.22 -8.06 4.35
N LEU A 198 14.52 -7.27 5.36
CA LEU A 198 15.89 -6.84 5.62
C LEU A 198 16.74 -8.07 6.00
N PRO A 199 17.92 -8.25 5.40
CA PRO A 199 18.81 -9.34 5.78
C PRO A 199 19.28 -9.08 7.21
N GLY A 200 19.15 -10.05 8.10
CA GLY A 200 19.57 -10.11 9.51
C GLY A 200 20.43 -8.94 10.04
N LEU A 201 19.91 -7.73 9.96
CA LEU A 201 20.59 -6.52 10.41
C LEU A 201 20.63 -6.55 11.94
N GLU A 202 21.75 -7.01 12.46
CA GLU A 202 21.98 -6.99 13.92
C GLU A 202 22.30 -5.57 14.43
N ALA A 203 22.93 -4.75 13.60
CA ALA A 203 23.27 -3.36 13.84
C ALA A 203 23.53 -2.65 12.50
N GLY A 204 23.63 -1.33 12.51
CA GLY A 204 23.91 -0.51 11.31
C GLY A 204 22.89 0.59 11.10
N HIS A 205 22.90 1.20 9.92
CA HIS A 205 22.07 2.35 9.59
C HIS A 205 21.00 2.01 8.55
N VAL A 206 19.74 2.28 8.88
CA VAL A 206 18.61 2.14 7.94
C VAL A 206 18.00 3.51 7.66
N LEU A 207 17.90 3.86 6.38
CA LEU A 207 17.23 5.08 5.94
C LEU A 207 15.77 4.77 5.58
N VAL A 208 14.83 5.46 6.22
CA VAL A 208 13.40 5.43 5.86
C VAL A 208 13.07 6.74 5.12
N ILE A 209 12.74 6.64 3.85
CA ILE A 209 12.33 7.78 3.04
C ILE A 209 10.81 7.92 3.11
N GLY A 210 10.36 9.04 3.70
CA GLY A 210 8.96 9.32 3.97
C GLY A 210 8.56 8.96 5.41
N ALA A 211 7.76 9.83 6.02
CA ALA A 211 7.22 9.67 7.38
C ALA A 211 5.69 9.77 7.39
N GLY A 212 5.05 9.18 6.39
CA GLY A 212 3.62 8.86 6.38
C GLY A 212 3.35 7.57 7.16
N LEU A 213 2.13 7.03 7.10
CA LEU A 213 1.71 5.84 7.84
C LEU A 213 2.66 4.65 7.63
N GLN A 214 3.05 4.36 6.39
CA GLN A 214 3.99 3.28 6.08
C GLN A 214 5.40 3.53 6.65
N GLY A 215 5.90 4.77 6.60
CA GLY A 215 7.18 5.13 7.16
C GLY A 215 7.20 5.05 8.68
N LEU A 216 6.15 5.53 9.34
CA LEU A 216 5.97 5.41 10.80
C LEU A 216 5.86 3.95 11.23
N GLY A 217 5.11 3.13 10.47
CA GLY A 217 5.04 1.68 10.68
C GLY A 217 6.40 1.00 10.52
N ALA A 218 7.18 1.35 9.50
CA ALA A 218 8.53 0.81 9.32
C ALA A 218 9.45 1.17 10.48
N LEU A 219 9.43 2.42 10.96
CA LEU A 219 10.19 2.87 12.12
C LEU A 219 9.79 2.10 13.40
N HIS A 220 8.49 1.93 13.62
CA HIS A 220 7.98 1.15 14.75
C HIS A 220 8.52 -0.28 14.73
N TRP A 221 8.43 -0.96 13.59
CA TRP A 221 8.90 -2.34 13.47
C TRP A 221 10.42 -2.46 13.53
N LEU A 222 11.17 -1.50 12.98
CA LEU A 222 12.63 -1.45 13.14
C LEU A 222 13.02 -1.34 14.61
N LYS A 223 12.39 -0.43 15.36
CA LYS A 223 12.63 -0.27 16.79
C LYS A 223 12.36 -1.56 17.57
N TYR A 224 11.33 -2.30 17.19
CA TYR A 224 10.89 -3.49 17.93
C TYR A 224 11.69 -4.75 17.55
N LEU A 225 11.96 -4.95 16.25
CA LEU A 225 12.59 -6.17 15.74
C LEU A 225 14.11 -6.04 15.58
N CYS A 226 14.61 -4.82 15.38
CA CYS A 226 16.02 -4.53 15.14
C CYS A 226 16.52 -3.41 16.07
N PRO A 227 16.48 -3.58 17.41
CA PRO A 227 16.69 -2.48 18.35
C PRO A 227 18.10 -1.89 18.36
N ARG A 228 19.08 -2.56 17.74
CA ARG A 228 20.46 -2.05 17.57
C ARG A 228 20.69 -1.32 16.25
N VAL A 229 19.68 -1.26 15.40
CA VAL A 229 19.73 -0.54 14.12
C VAL A 229 19.40 0.92 14.35
N GLU A 230 20.24 1.82 13.87
CA GLU A 230 19.96 3.25 13.85
C GLU A 230 19.05 3.61 12.66
N ALA A 231 17.77 3.88 12.96
CA ALA A 231 16.80 4.29 11.96
C ALA A 231 16.86 5.81 11.74
N VAL A 232 17.16 6.21 10.51
CA VAL A 232 17.19 7.60 10.05
C VAL A 232 16.00 7.84 9.13
N THR A 233 15.33 8.99 9.26
CA THR A 233 14.14 9.27 8.45
C THR A 233 14.25 10.58 7.70
N LEU A 234 13.82 10.59 6.43
CA LEU A 234 13.56 11.82 5.68
C LEU A 234 12.07 12.17 5.78
N ALA A 235 11.76 13.30 6.41
CA ALA A 235 10.40 13.78 6.59
C ALA A 235 10.17 15.11 5.86
N ARG A 236 9.05 15.22 5.15
CA ARG A 236 8.69 16.44 4.41
C ARG A 236 8.06 17.50 5.32
N HIS A 237 7.16 17.08 6.21
CA HIS A 237 6.38 17.98 7.05
C HIS A 237 6.82 17.93 8.51
N ARG A 238 6.67 19.06 9.22
CA ARG A 238 7.09 19.17 10.63
C ARG A 238 6.40 18.16 11.53
N HIS A 239 5.07 18.02 11.42
CA HIS A 239 4.31 17.06 12.21
C HIS A 239 4.75 15.61 11.97
N GLN A 240 5.10 15.26 10.72
CA GLN A 240 5.64 13.93 10.39
C GLN A 240 6.99 13.69 11.04
N ALA A 241 7.85 14.72 11.10
CA ALA A 241 9.15 14.63 11.75
C ALA A 241 9.01 14.42 13.26
N GLU A 242 8.04 15.06 13.90
CA GLU A 242 7.73 14.91 15.31
C GLU A 242 7.24 13.48 15.61
N LEU A 243 6.29 12.98 14.82
CA LEU A 243 5.80 11.60 14.93
C LEU A 243 6.91 10.57 14.68
N ALA A 244 7.77 10.78 13.67
CA ALA A 244 8.85 9.84 13.36
C ALA A 244 9.77 9.61 14.56
N ARG A 245 10.09 10.64 15.34
CA ARG A 245 10.88 10.50 16.58
C ARG A 245 10.16 9.65 17.62
N THR A 246 8.87 9.85 17.80
CA THR A 246 8.03 9.05 18.71
C THR A 246 8.01 7.59 18.31
N PHE A 247 7.97 7.33 17.00
CA PHE A 247 7.92 5.98 16.43
C PHE A 247 9.27 5.29 16.28
N GLY A 248 10.36 5.90 16.70
CA GLY A 248 11.67 5.24 16.83
C GLY A 248 12.73 5.71 15.84
N ALA A 249 12.53 6.83 15.16
CA ALA A 249 13.61 7.44 14.40
C ALA A 249 14.69 7.99 15.36
N HIS A 250 15.94 7.52 15.21
CA HIS A 250 17.09 8.04 15.93
C HIS A 250 17.45 9.45 15.44
N HIS A 251 17.32 9.68 14.14
CA HIS A 251 17.49 11.00 13.56
C HIS A 251 16.46 11.26 12.45
N VAL A 252 16.02 12.53 12.36
CA VAL A 252 15.06 12.96 11.34
C VAL A 252 15.62 14.16 10.60
N PHE A 253 15.81 13.99 9.30
CA PHE A 253 16.21 15.05 8.39
C PHE A 253 15.01 15.55 7.56
N ARG A 254 15.14 16.76 7.04
CA ARG A 254 14.23 17.26 6.01
C ARG A 254 14.49 16.53 4.69
N ASP A 255 13.46 16.28 3.90
CA ASP A 255 13.58 15.60 2.60
C ASP A 255 14.39 16.39 1.55
N THR A 256 14.55 17.70 1.77
CA THR A 256 15.38 18.59 0.93
C THR A 256 16.85 18.62 1.34
N LEU A 257 17.26 17.77 2.27
CA LEU A 257 18.61 17.77 2.81
C LEU A 257 19.65 17.42 1.75
N ALA A 258 20.79 18.12 1.79
CA ALA A 258 21.95 17.79 0.97
C ALA A 258 22.58 16.44 1.36
N MET A 259 23.09 15.70 0.37
CA MET A 259 23.68 14.36 0.55
C MET A 259 24.88 14.39 1.49
N GLU A 260 25.63 15.49 1.51
CA GLU A 260 26.79 15.70 2.38
C GLU A 260 26.45 15.58 3.87
N ARG A 261 25.26 16.02 4.27
CA ARG A 261 24.83 15.89 5.66
C ARG A 261 24.45 14.46 6.04
N LEU A 262 23.90 13.71 5.10
CA LEU A 262 23.68 12.26 5.29
C LEU A 262 25.01 11.54 5.38
N ALA A 263 25.97 11.89 4.51
CA ALA A 263 27.34 11.36 4.55
C ALA A 263 28.01 11.61 5.91
N GLN A 264 27.92 12.83 6.39
CA GLN A 264 28.46 13.21 7.71
C GLN A 264 27.82 12.39 8.84
N TYR A 265 26.51 12.16 8.77
CA TYR A 265 25.79 11.40 9.80
C TYR A 265 26.26 9.93 9.87
N VAL A 266 26.37 9.25 8.72
CA VAL A 266 26.81 7.85 8.67
C VAL A 266 28.33 7.67 8.68
N GLY A 267 29.10 8.78 8.73
CA GLY A 267 30.57 8.72 8.80
C GLY A 267 31.24 8.35 7.46
N THR A 268 30.65 8.70 6.31
CA THR A 268 31.14 8.32 4.98
C THR A 268 31.47 9.53 4.10
N THR A 269 32.06 9.28 2.94
CA THR A 269 32.36 10.30 1.94
C THR A 269 31.19 10.49 0.97
N CYS A 270 30.85 11.75 0.70
CA CYS A 270 29.93 12.10 -0.38
C CYS A 270 30.73 12.34 -1.66
N LEU A 271 30.59 11.45 -2.63
CA LEU A 271 31.21 11.57 -3.94
C LEU A 271 30.41 12.52 -4.82
N ARG A 272 31.11 13.35 -5.60
CA ARG A 272 30.51 14.23 -6.61
C ARG A 272 30.94 13.79 -8.01
N GLY A 273 29.95 13.50 -8.84
CA GLY A 273 30.15 13.20 -10.25
C GLY A 273 29.99 14.40 -11.17
N PRO A 274 30.25 14.24 -12.47
CA PRO A 274 29.93 15.23 -13.49
C PRO A 274 28.44 15.62 -13.44
N GLY A 275 28.15 16.89 -13.67
CA GLY A 275 26.78 17.40 -13.60
C GLY A 275 26.21 17.64 -12.21
N GLY A 276 27.04 17.53 -11.16
CA GLY A 276 26.63 17.80 -9.76
C GLY A 276 25.89 16.65 -9.08
N ASN A 277 25.83 15.48 -9.69
CA ASN A 277 25.30 14.28 -9.05
C ASN A 277 26.15 13.86 -7.86
N THR A 278 25.50 13.52 -6.75
CA THR A 278 26.16 13.11 -5.50
C THR A 278 25.70 11.72 -5.09
N MET A 279 26.60 10.92 -4.50
CA MET A 279 26.29 9.63 -3.91
C MET A 279 27.16 9.36 -2.69
N LEU A 280 26.72 8.52 -1.78
CA LEU A 280 27.51 8.09 -0.63
C LEU A 280 28.42 6.94 -1.04
N MET A 281 29.70 6.99 -0.60
CA MET A 281 30.66 5.91 -0.88
C MET A 281 30.31 4.62 -0.10
N GLU A 282 30.08 4.77 1.20
CA GLU A 282 29.58 3.73 2.10
C GLU A 282 28.33 4.31 2.77
N GLY A 283 27.17 4.02 2.16
CA GLY A 283 25.89 4.58 2.61
C GLY A 283 25.20 3.72 3.67
N PHE A 284 23.90 3.77 3.66
CA PHE A 284 23.05 3.01 4.57
C PHE A 284 23.07 1.52 4.23
N ASP A 285 23.00 0.65 5.24
CA ASP A 285 22.90 -0.81 5.07
C ASP A 285 21.64 -1.21 4.35
N ALA A 286 20.56 -0.49 4.63
CA ALA A 286 19.30 -0.63 3.91
C ALA A 286 18.57 0.71 3.77
N VAL A 287 17.76 0.81 2.73
CA VAL A 287 16.86 1.93 2.50
C VAL A 287 15.44 1.40 2.30
N ILE A 288 14.48 1.93 3.05
CA ILE A 288 13.05 1.66 2.88
C ILE A 288 12.42 2.94 2.30
N ASP A 289 12.08 2.91 1.01
CA ASP A 289 11.39 4.02 0.36
C ASP A 289 9.88 3.80 0.44
N THR A 290 9.22 4.59 1.30
CA THR A 290 7.76 4.52 1.50
C THR A 290 6.99 5.51 0.63
N VAL A 291 7.68 6.25 -0.22
CA VAL A 291 7.12 7.22 -1.16
C VAL A 291 7.05 6.64 -2.58
N GLY A 292 8.13 6.01 -3.06
CA GLY A 292 8.19 5.27 -4.31
C GLY A 292 8.20 6.12 -5.57
N THR A 293 8.49 7.41 -5.50
CA THR A 293 8.64 8.25 -6.71
C THR A 293 10.00 7.99 -7.39
N PRO A 294 10.15 8.26 -8.70
CA PRO A 294 11.45 8.18 -9.36
C PRO A 294 12.54 8.95 -8.59
N GLN A 295 12.21 10.15 -8.09
CA GLN A 295 13.14 10.98 -7.32
C GLN A 295 13.56 10.34 -6.00
N THR A 296 12.63 9.70 -5.27
CA THR A 296 12.96 9.03 -4.00
C THR A 296 13.72 7.73 -4.23
N VAL A 297 13.39 6.98 -5.27
CA VAL A 297 14.14 5.77 -5.67
C VAL A 297 15.58 6.15 -6.08
N HIS A 298 15.76 7.18 -6.92
CA HIS A 298 17.11 7.69 -7.27
C HIS A 298 17.88 8.15 -6.04
N ARG A 299 17.23 8.81 -5.10
CA ARG A 299 17.87 9.20 -3.84
C ARG A 299 18.27 7.96 -3.03
N ALA A 300 17.40 6.98 -2.92
CA ALA A 300 17.67 5.73 -2.22
C ALA A 300 18.91 5.02 -2.78
N LEU A 301 18.97 4.86 -4.12
CA LEU A 301 20.11 4.24 -4.81
C LEU A 301 21.44 4.99 -4.57
N ARG A 302 21.40 6.29 -4.38
CA ARG A 302 22.59 7.11 -4.08
C ARG A 302 22.96 7.13 -2.59
N CYS A 303 22.05 6.72 -1.72
CA CYS A 303 22.27 6.67 -0.28
C CYS A 303 22.69 5.29 0.23
N ILE A 304 22.41 4.24 -0.52
CA ILE A 304 22.67 2.87 -0.11
C ILE A 304 24.16 2.50 -0.33
N ARG A 305 24.73 1.68 0.58
CA ARG A 305 26.08 1.16 0.38
C ARG A 305 26.12 0.07 -0.69
N PRO A 306 27.29 -0.22 -1.27
CA PRO A 306 27.46 -1.41 -2.10
C PRO A 306 27.04 -2.69 -1.34
N GLY A 307 26.23 -3.54 -1.99
CA GLY A 307 25.68 -4.76 -1.36
C GLY A 307 24.55 -4.49 -0.35
N GLY A 308 24.14 -3.24 -0.15
CA GLY A 308 22.98 -2.88 0.67
C GLY A 308 21.65 -3.24 0.01
N MET A 309 20.55 -3.14 0.75
CA MET A 309 19.22 -3.51 0.28
C MET A 309 18.30 -2.29 0.17
N LEU A 310 17.70 -2.08 -1.01
CA LEU A 310 16.62 -1.13 -1.22
C LEU A 310 15.27 -1.88 -1.23
N ILE A 311 14.36 -1.45 -0.37
CA ILE A 311 12.97 -1.89 -0.36
C ILE A 311 12.09 -0.71 -0.75
N VAL A 312 11.37 -0.84 -1.86
CA VAL A 312 10.39 0.16 -2.31
C VAL A 312 9.02 -0.31 -1.85
N LEU A 313 8.49 0.34 -0.81
CA LEU A 313 7.17 0.07 -0.25
C LEU A 313 6.11 1.03 -0.82
N GLY A 314 6.53 2.25 -1.17
CA GLY A 314 5.66 3.23 -1.82
C GLY A 314 5.20 2.75 -3.18
N THR A 315 3.88 2.74 -3.37
CA THR A 315 3.30 2.29 -4.64
C THR A 315 3.07 3.48 -5.55
N HIS A 316 4.04 3.70 -6.41
CA HIS A 316 3.87 4.60 -7.54
C HIS A 316 3.80 3.75 -8.81
N LEU A 317 2.61 3.47 -9.33
CA LEU A 317 2.39 2.69 -10.56
C LEU A 317 2.65 3.55 -11.81
N PHE A 318 3.92 4.01 -12.00
CA PHE A 318 4.17 5.09 -12.95
C PHE A 318 4.73 4.74 -14.28
N ALA A 319 4.34 5.59 -15.18
CA ALA A 319 5.13 6.04 -16.31
C ALA A 319 6.25 7.00 -15.83
N GLY A 320 7.30 6.49 -15.23
CA GLY A 320 8.52 7.19 -14.93
C GLY A 320 9.69 6.38 -15.44
N HIS A 321 10.64 7.02 -16.08
CA HIS A 321 11.92 6.38 -16.38
C HIS A 321 12.76 6.40 -15.11
N LEU A 322 13.29 5.23 -14.72
CA LEU A 322 14.41 5.13 -13.83
C LEU A 322 15.64 5.10 -14.73
N ASP A 323 16.41 6.18 -14.74
CA ASP A 323 17.74 6.19 -15.35
C ASP A 323 18.70 5.56 -14.34
N TYR A 324 19.29 4.43 -14.71
CA TYR A 324 20.27 3.71 -13.90
C TYR A 324 21.70 4.17 -14.25
#